data_e30b5cd0a1c73ae29e26c0717c66aa80
#
_entry.id   e30b5cd0a1c73ae29e26c0717c66aa80
#
_cell.length_a   1.000
_cell.length_b   1.000
_cell.length_c   1.000
_cell.angle_alpha   90.00
_cell.angle_beta   90.00
_cell.angle_gamma   90.00
#
_symmetry.space_group_name_H-M   'P 1'
#
loop_
_entity.id
_entity.type
_entity.pdbx_description
1 polymer ?
#
loop_
_entity_poly.entity_id
_entity_poly.type
_entity_poly.pdbx_seq_one_letter_code
_entity_poly.pdbx_strand_id
1 'polypeptide(L)'
;FYYSNIAPQYKDTFNTGGGGWNILEDWVDGQVCSDTLYVVIGAYFDKYTDRRGNTDNPATISYGGRSDVHRPTMFYYILMRTKAGSSGKSLSQCTTSEIKCAAFVRSHKTPKNTKVSEQDMMSVSDLEKVTGFTYFPNVPQAPKNTYKASEWGL
;
A
#
# COMPACT_ATOMS: atom_id res chain seq x y z
N PHE A 1 -20.98 2.47 2.05
CA PHE A 1 -20.00 1.47 2.52
C PHE A 1 -20.47 0.07 2.15
N TYR A 2 -19.58 -0.74 1.54
CA TYR A 2 -19.85 -2.17 1.35
C TYR A 2 -19.13 -2.94 2.45
N TYR A 3 -19.85 -3.79 3.17
CA TYR A 3 -19.26 -4.61 4.25
C TYR A 3 -18.13 -5.54 3.77
N SER A 4 -18.15 -5.91 2.50
CA SER A 4 -17.07 -6.70 1.87
C SER A 4 -15.72 -5.96 1.76
N ASN A 5 -15.71 -4.65 1.99
CA ASN A 5 -14.51 -3.80 1.94
C ASN A 5 -14.04 -3.37 3.33
N ILE A 6 -14.43 -4.11 4.38
CA ILE A 6 -14.03 -3.86 5.76
C ILE A 6 -13.17 -5.04 6.23
N ALA A 7 -11.96 -4.74 6.66
CA ALA A 7 -11.04 -5.71 7.23
C ALA A 7 -10.68 -5.33 8.66
N PRO A 8 -10.62 -6.31 9.61
CA PRO A 8 -10.27 -6.02 10.99
C PRO A 8 -8.82 -5.53 11.11
N GLN A 9 -8.61 -4.50 11.92
CA GLN A 9 -7.30 -3.92 12.20
C GLN A 9 -7.07 -3.79 13.71
N TYR A 10 -5.82 -3.89 14.15
CA TYR A 10 -5.44 -3.54 15.51
C TYR A 10 -5.64 -2.04 15.75
N LYS A 11 -6.59 -1.71 16.65
CA LYS A 11 -6.98 -0.33 16.89
C LYS A 11 -5.79 0.54 17.30
N ASP A 12 -5.14 0.19 18.40
CA ASP A 12 -4.21 1.11 19.09
C ASP A 12 -2.78 1.09 18.54
N THR A 13 -2.36 -0.01 17.91
CA THR A 13 -1.01 -0.18 17.39
C THR A 13 -0.89 0.06 15.89
N PHE A 14 -1.98 -0.15 15.15
CA PHE A 14 -1.94 -0.12 13.68
C PHE A 14 -2.83 0.97 13.08
N ASN A 15 -4.11 1.06 13.49
CA ASN A 15 -5.11 1.86 12.79
C ASN A 15 -5.23 3.31 13.27
N THR A 16 -5.01 3.62 14.55
CA THR A 16 -5.33 4.96 15.11
C THR A 16 -4.15 5.62 15.78
N GLY A 17 -4.19 6.96 15.84
CA GLY A 17 -3.35 7.79 16.69
C GLY A 17 -1.84 7.47 16.63
N GLY A 18 -1.23 7.54 15.45
CA GLY A 18 0.17 7.18 15.23
C GLY A 18 0.40 5.69 15.03
N GLY A 19 -0.66 4.91 14.84
CA GLY A 19 -0.57 3.50 14.45
C GLY A 19 0.19 3.29 13.16
N GLY A 20 0.74 2.08 12.99
CA GLY A 20 1.58 1.78 11.84
C GLY A 20 0.91 2.09 10.49
N TRP A 21 -0.37 1.79 10.34
CA TRP A 21 -1.13 2.08 9.12
C TRP A 21 -1.51 3.56 9.03
N ASN A 22 -2.01 4.16 10.12
CA ASN A 22 -2.39 5.57 10.15
C ASN A 22 -1.25 6.51 9.70
N ILE A 23 -0.02 6.25 10.15
CA ILE A 23 1.15 7.04 9.67
C ILE A 23 1.39 6.88 8.17
N LEU A 24 1.14 5.68 7.61
CA LEU A 24 1.26 5.49 6.16
C LEU A 24 0.13 6.21 5.41
N GLU A 25 -1.10 6.20 5.93
CA GLU A 25 -2.25 6.93 5.37
C GLU A 25 -1.95 8.43 5.33
N ASP A 26 -1.53 9.03 6.45
CA ASP A 26 -1.18 10.45 6.54
C ASP A 26 -0.06 10.83 5.53
N TRP A 27 0.92 9.93 5.36
CA TRP A 27 1.99 10.15 4.39
C TRP A 27 1.49 10.04 2.94
N VAL A 28 0.59 9.10 2.65
CA VAL A 28 -0.03 8.95 1.32
C VAL A 28 -0.84 10.18 0.94
N ASP A 29 -1.58 10.75 1.89
CA ASP A 29 -2.32 12.00 1.67
C ASP A 29 -1.39 13.14 1.23
N GLY A 30 -0.18 13.18 1.77
CA GLY A 30 0.87 14.11 1.35
C GLY A 30 1.40 13.89 -0.09
N GLN A 31 1.06 12.79 -0.75
CA GLN A 31 1.45 12.51 -2.15
C GLN A 31 0.46 13.07 -3.18
N VAL A 32 -0.68 13.60 -2.75
CA VAL A 32 -1.66 14.27 -3.63
C VAL A 32 -1.00 15.47 -4.35
N CYS A 33 -1.31 15.64 -5.60
CA CYS A 33 -0.73 16.67 -6.46
C CYS A 33 -1.77 17.21 -7.46
N SER A 34 -1.40 18.15 -8.31
CA SER A 34 -2.32 18.70 -9.33
C SER A 34 -2.70 17.68 -10.40
N ASP A 35 -1.82 16.74 -10.70
CA ASP A 35 -2.14 15.61 -11.59
C ASP A 35 -2.89 14.52 -10.80
N THR A 36 -3.56 13.61 -11.52
CA THR A 36 -4.28 12.50 -10.88
C THR A 36 -3.31 11.53 -10.19
N LEU A 37 -3.52 11.30 -8.88
CA LEU A 37 -2.91 10.21 -8.14
C LEU A 37 -3.85 8.99 -8.20
N TYR A 38 -3.38 7.90 -8.78
CA TYR A 38 -4.08 6.62 -8.78
C TYR A 38 -3.65 5.81 -7.56
N VAL A 39 -4.63 5.36 -6.80
CA VAL A 39 -4.42 4.65 -5.54
C VAL A 39 -5.14 3.31 -5.57
N VAL A 40 -4.42 2.23 -5.23
CA VAL A 40 -5.00 0.94 -4.89
C VAL A 40 -4.69 0.67 -3.42
N ILE A 41 -5.69 0.22 -2.67
CA ILE A 41 -5.55 -0.21 -1.28
C ILE A 41 -5.95 -1.68 -1.22
N GLY A 42 -5.20 -2.48 -0.48
CA GLY A 42 -5.53 -3.87 -0.31
C GLY A 42 -5.01 -4.46 0.99
N ALA A 43 -5.50 -5.68 1.26
CA ALA A 43 -5.12 -6.49 2.40
C ALA A 43 -4.71 -7.89 1.94
N TYR A 44 -3.80 -8.51 2.70
CA TYR A 44 -3.28 -9.85 2.45
C TYR A 44 -3.44 -10.70 3.70
N PHE A 45 -3.67 -12.00 3.55
CA PHE A 45 -4.11 -12.86 4.65
C PHE A 45 -3.19 -14.03 4.94
N ASP A 46 -2.25 -14.36 4.04
CA ASP A 46 -1.25 -15.38 4.31
C ASP A 46 -0.09 -14.83 5.15
N LYS A 47 0.80 -15.69 5.63
CA LYS A 47 1.96 -15.27 6.41
C LYS A 47 2.76 -14.19 5.69
N TYR A 48 3.04 -13.10 6.39
CA TYR A 48 3.83 -12.00 5.84
C TYR A 48 4.89 -11.51 6.84
N THR A 49 6.08 -11.24 6.32
CA THR A 49 7.17 -10.58 7.04
C THR A 49 7.61 -9.36 6.22
N ASP A 50 7.54 -8.17 6.81
CA ASP A 50 8.01 -6.95 6.17
C ASP A 50 9.55 -6.83 6.18
N ARG A 51 10.08 -5.83 5.48
CA ARG A 51 11.54 -5.58 5.40
C ARG A 51 12.16 -5.14 6.72
N ARG A 52 11.35 -4.79 7.73
CA ARG A 52 11.78 -4.50 9.10
C ARG A 52 11.81 -5.74 9.99
N GLY A 53 11.38 -6.90 9.48
CA GLY A 53 11.31 -8.16 10.22
C GLY A 53 10.02 -8.34 11.03
N ASN A 54 9.03 -7.45 10.89
CA ASN A 54 7.75 -7.66 11.56
C ASN A 54 6.98 -8.77 10.86
N THR A 55 6.80 -9.89 11.55
CA THR A 55 6.08 -11.05 11.03
C THR A 55 4.68 -11.13 11.60
N ASP A 56 3.69 -11.33 10.74
CA ASP A 56 2.34 -11.71 11.14
C ASP A 56 1.92 -13.02 10.45
N ASN A 57 1.14 -13.83 11.18
CA ASN A 57 0.66 -15.12 10.73
C ASN A 57 -0.86 -15.06 10.53
N PRO A 58 -1.40 -15.89 9.61
CA PRO A 58 -2.85 -16.03 9.45
C PRO A 58 -3.54 -16.31 10.79
N ALA A 59 -4.63 -15.61 11.03
CA ALA A 59 -5.43 -15.79 12.23
C ALA A 59 -6.89 -15.40 11.98
N THR A 60 -7.79 -15.96 12.78
CA THR A 60 -9.17 -15.53 12.87
C THR A 60 -9.42 -14.78 14.17
N ILE A 61 -10.42 -13.94 14.17
CA ILE A 61 -10.90 -13.23 15.36
C ILE A 61 -12.39 -13.49 15.55
N SER A 62 -12.87 -13.29 16.76
CA SER A 62 -14.31 -13.29 17.06
C SER A 62 -14.85 -11.86 16.93
N TYR A 63 -15.88 -11.69 16.13
CA TYR A 63 -16.58 -10.43 15.97
C TYR A 63 -18.05 -10.64 15.61
N GLY A 64 -18.95 -9.93 16.26
CA GLY A 64 -20.40 -9.98 15.96
C GLY A 64 -21.01 -11.38 16.12
N GLY A 65 -20.55 -12.19 17.07
CA GLY A 65 -21.02 -13.56 17.29
C GLY A 65 -20.42 -14.61 16.34
N ARG A 66 -19.49 -14.22 15.46
CA ARG A 66 -18.71 -15.12 14.58
C ARG A 66 -17.29 -15.27 15.11
N SER A 67 -16.73 -16.47 14.97
CA SER A 67 -15.37 -16.81 15.39
C SER A 67 -14.42 -17.11 14.24
N ASP A 68 -14.90 -16.92 12.99
CA ASP A 68 -14.23 -17.28 11.75
C ASP A 68 -13.84 -16.05 10.89
N VAL A 69 -13.82 -14.86 11.48
CA VAL A 69 -13.46 -13.63 10.75
C VAL A 69 -11.96 -13.59 10.54
N HIS A 70 -11.52 -13.74 9.30
CA HIS A 70 -10.10 -13.67 8.94
C HIS A 70 -9.54 -12.27 9.17
N ARG A 71 -8.37 -12.20 9.80
CA ARG A 71 -7.63 -10.97 10.06
C ARG A 71 -6.48 -10.86 9.06
N PRO A 72 -6.35 -9.72 8.34
CA PRO A 72 -5.19 -9.50 7.47
C PRO A 72 -3.86 -9.56 8.25
N THR A 73 -2.82 -9.98 7.55
CA THR A 73 -1.44 -10.02 8.03
C THR A 73 -0.62 -8.86 7.49
N MET A 74 -1.08 -8.27 6.38
CA MET A 74 -0.42 -7.17 5.70
C MET A 74 -1.46 -6.28 5.05
N PHE A 75 -1.16 -4.99 5.00
CA PHE A 75 -1.89 -4.00 4.23
C PHE A 75 -0.95 -3.27 3.28
N TYR A 76 -1.49 -2.81 2.14
CA TYR A 76 -0.68 -2.13 1.15
C TYR A 76 -1.45 -1.01 0.45
N TYR A 77 -0.69 -0.01 0.04
CA TYR A 77 -1.04 0.96 -0.98
C TYR A 77 -0.22 0.69 -2.25
N ILE A 78 -0.82 0.91 -3.41
CA ILE A 78 -0.07 1.11 -4.65
C ILE A 78 -0.39 2.51 -5.13
N LEU A 79 0.66 3.30 -5.35
CA LEU A 79 0.54 4.66 -5.83
C LEU A 79 1.12 4.76 -7.24
N MET A 80 0.40 5.44 -8.13
CA MET A 80 0.88 5.73 -9.49
C MET A 80 0.45 7.14 -9.89
N ARG A 81 1.40 7.94 -10.37
CA ARG A 81 1.15 9.27 -10.92
C ARG A 81 2.29 9.73 -11.83
N THR A 82 2.15 10.90 -12.45
CA THR A 82 3.28 11.54 -13.11
C THR A 82 4.35 11.95 -12.11
N LYS A 83 5.61 11.92 -12.52
CA LYS A 83 6.72 12.37 -11.67
C LYS A 83 6.63 13.86 -11.37
N ALA A 84 6.25 14.66 -12.37
CA ALA A 84 6.10 16.11 -12.21
C ALA A 84 4.98 16.50 -11.25
N GLY A 85 3.88 15.75 -11.23
CA GLY A 85 2.72 16.03 -10.38
C GLY A 85 1.88 17.25 -10.79
N SER A 86 2.30 17.96 -11.83
CA SER A 86 1.64 19.16 -12.37
C SER A 86 1.79 19.27 -13.89
N SER A 87 1.87 18.13 -14.57
CA SER A 87 2.08 18.07 -16.01
C SER A 87 0.82 18.39 -16.83
N GLY A 88 -0.35 18.25 -16.23
CA GLY A 88 -1.64 18.33 -16.92
C GLY A 88 -1.91 17.16 -17.87
N LYS A 89 -1.05 16.12 -17.88
CA LYS A 89 -1.19 14.94 -18.74
C LYS A 89 -1.95 13.84 -18.03
N SER A 90 -2.77 13.10 -18.78
CA SER A 90 -3.23 11.77 -18.35
C SER A 90 -2.09 10.76 -18.47
N LEU A 91 -2.16 9.65 -17.71
CA LEU A 91 -1.12 8.60 -17.78
C LEU A 91 -1.00 7.99 -19.18
N SER A 92 -2.08 7.94 -19.96
CA SER A 92 -2.06 7.46 -21.35
C SER A 92 -1.23 8.31 -22.30
N GLN A 93 -0.99 9.58 -21.94
CA GLN A 93 -0.17 10.53 -22.69
C GLN A 93 1.29 10.55 -22.22
N CYS A 94 1.62 9.80 -21.19
CA CYS A 94 2.94 9.78 -20.59
C CYS A 94 3.77 8.59 -21.11
N THR A 95 5.08 8.82 -21.20
CA THR A 95 6.07 7.74 -21.36
C THR A 95 6.35 7.08 -20.02
N THR A 96 6.97 5.89 -20.03
CA THR A 96 7.40 5.20 -18.82
C THR A 96 8.29 6.07 -17.92
N SER A 97 9.16 6.89 -18.52
CA SER A 97 10.08 7.76 -17.77
C SER A 97 9.37 8.93 -17.06
N GLU A 98 8.18 9.32 -17.50
CA GLU A 98 7.37 10.39 -16.90
C GLU A 98 6.48 9.90 -15.76
N ILE A 99 6.31 8.57 -15.62
CA ILE A 99 5.47 7.94 -14.59
C ILE A 99 6.34 7.45 -13.44
N LYS A 100 5.84 7.57 -12.21
CA LYS A 100 6.34 6.83 -11.05
C LYS A 100 5.23 5.94 -10.49
N CYS A 101 5.64 4.74 -10.07
CA CYS A 101 4.75 3.74 -9.51
C CYS A 101 5.49 2.97 -8.42
N ALA A 102 4.85 2.74 -7.27
CA ALA A 102 5.42 1.93 -6.21
C ALA A 102 4.33 1.34 -5.31
N ALA A 103 4.63 0.20 -4.71
CA ALA A 103 3.85 -0.35 -3.62
C ALA A 103 4.46 0.05 -2.28
N PHE A 104 3.60 0.34 -1.30
CA PHE A 104 3.93 0.64 0.09
C PHE A 104 3.23 -0.37 0.97
N VAL A 105 3.99 -1.14 1.71
CA VAL A 105 3.51 -2.36 2.35
C VAL A 105 3.88 -2.35 3.82
N ARG A 106 2.93 -2.67 4.70
CA ARG A 106 3.16 -2.83 6.14
C ARG A 106 2.59 -4.13 6.65
N SER A 107 3.39 -4.88 7.39
CA SER A 107 2.87 -5.95 8.24
C SER A 107 1.85 -5.37 9.21
N HIS A 108 0.79 -6.12 9.49
CA HIS A 108 -0.18 -5.71 10.53
C HIS A 108 0.45 -5.64 11.94
N LYS A 109 1.67 -6.16 12.09
CA LYS A 109 2.50 -6.05 13.30
C LYS A 109 3.47 -4.86 13.29
N THR A 110 3.39 -3.98 12.28
CA THR A 110 4.22 -2.77 12.26
C THR A 110 3.96 -1.94 13.53
N PRO A 111 5.00 -1.61 14.31
CA PRO A 111 4.83 -0.89 15.56
C PRO A 111 4.25 0.52 15.37
N LYS A 112 3.61 1.00 16.42
CA LYS A 112 3.20 2.40 16.53
C LYS A 112 4.40 3.35 16.35
N ASN A 113 4.16 4.53 15.79
CA ASN A 113 5.16 5.56 15.51
C ASN A 113 6.27 5.16 14.51
N THR A 114 6.08 4.08 13.74
CA THR A 114 7.00 3.70 12.67
C THR A 114 6.90 4.69 11.52
N LYS A 115 7.95 5.49 11.32
CA LYS A 115 8.02 6.44 10.20
C LYS A 115 8.04 5.72 8.86
N VAL A 116 7.44 6.36 7.85
CA VAL A 116 7.52 5.86 6.47
C VAL A 116 8.95 6.00 5.96
N SER A 117 9.43 4.98 5.28
CA SER A 117 10.77 4.95 4.70
C SER A 117 10.82 3.98 3.52
N GLU A 118 11.96 3.90 2.84
CA GLU A 118 12.17 2.92 1.77
C GLU A 118 11.93 1.46 2.20
N GLN A 119 12.01 1.16 3.50
CA GLN A 119 11.69 -0.18 4.02
C GLN A 119 10.20 -0.56 3.85
N ASP A 120 9.31 0.42 3.65
CA ASP A 120 7.91 0.17 3.34
C ASP A 120 7.69 -0.11 1.85
N MET A 121 8.69 0.12 0.99
CA MET A 121 8.52 0.10 -0.47
C MET A 121 8.86 -1.27 -1.06
N MET A 122 8.14 -1.60 -2.12
CA MET A 122 8.50 -2.68 -3.05
C MET A 122 8.03 -2.33 -4.46
N SER A 123 8.51 -3.07 -5.45
CA SER A 123 8.00 -2.93 -6.80
C SER A 123 6.57 -3.44 -6.89
N VAL A 124 5.77 -2.86 -7.79
CA VAL A 124 4.41 -3.36 -8.02
C VAL A 124 4.42 -4.79 -8.51
N SER A 125 5.39 -5.15 -9.38
CA SER A 125 5.55 -6.52 -9.86
C SER A 125 5.88 -7.54 -8.75
N ASP A 126 6.60 -7.13 -7.71
CA ASP A 126 6.84 -8.03 -6.57
C ASP A 126 5.58 -8.17 -5.71
N LEU A 127 4.82 -7.09 -5.53
CA LEU A 127 3.52 -7.19 -4.86
C LEU A 127 2.53 -8.08 -5.66
N GLU A 128 2.53 -8.00 -7.00
CA GLU A 128 1.73 -8.89 -7.86
C GLU A 128 2.07 -10.37 -7.61
N LYS A 129 3.35 -10.71 -7.45
CA LYS A 129 3.78 -12.08 -7.10
C LYS A 129 3.29 -12.52 -5.73
N VAL A 130 3.30 -11.62 -4.75
CA VAL A 130 2.85 -11.91 -3.38
C VAL A 130 1.34 -12.12 -3.34
N THR A 131 0.58 -11.23 -3.98
CA THR A 131 -0.88 -11.20 -3.86
C THR A 131 -1.60 -12.05 -4.89
N GLY A 132 -0.95 -12.39 -6.01
CA GLY A 132 -1.55 -13.08 -7.15
C GLY A 132 -2.45 -12.19 -8.01
N PHE A 133 -2.55 -10.89 -7.70
CA PHE A 133 -3.33 -9.93 -8.49
C PHE A 133 -2.46 -9.25 -9.55
N THR A 134 -3.10 -8.76 -10.62
CA THR A 134 -2.48 -7.87 -11.60
C THR A 134 -3.01 -6.46 -11.41
N TYR A 135 -2.12 -5.48 -11.26
CA TYR A 135 -2.48 -4.08 -11.04
C TYR A 135 -2.24 -3.26 -12.30
N PHE A 136 -3.12 -2.27 -12.53
CA PHE A 136 -3.03 -1.34 -13.67
C PHE A 136 -2.85 -2.02 -15.04
N PRO A 137 -3.67 -3.03 -15.40
CA PRO A 137 -3.50 -3.75 -16.68
C PRO A 137 -3.67 -2.85 -17.89
N ASN A 138 -4.40 -1.73 -17.74
CA ASN A 138 -4.66 -0.77 -18.81
C ASN A 138 -3.60 0.34 -18.93
N VAL A 139 -2.51 0.26 -18.18
CA VAL A 139 -1.38 1.21 -18.21
C VAL A 139 -0.09 0.42 -18.47
N PRO A 140 0.12 -0.09 -19.71
CA PRO A 140 1.26 -0.97 -20.01
C PRO A 140 2.62 -0.28 -19.85
N GLN A 141 2.67 1.04 -19.93
CA GLN A 141 3.88 1.85 -19.72
C GLN A 141 4.19 2.13 -18.23
N ALA A 142 3.36 1.65 -17.29
CA ALA A 142 3.64 1.82 -15.86
C ALA A 142 4.96 1.12 -15.47
N PRO A 143 5.91 1.78 -14.79
CA PRO A 143 7.20 1.21 -14.39
C PRO A 143 7.05 0.26 -13.19
N LYS A 144 6.32 -0.86 -13.37
CA LYS A 144 5.96 -1.79 -12.28
C LYS A 144 7.13 -2.58 -11.70
N ASN A 145 8.24 -2.72 -12.44
CA ASN A 145 9.39 -3.53 -12.03
C ASN A 145 10.40 -2.77 -11.17
N THR A 146 10.28 -1.46 -11.08
CA THR A 146 11.25 -0.61 -10.37
C THR A 146 10.55 0.47 -9.56
N TYR A 147 11.27 1.00 -8.58
CA TYR A 147 10.88 2.23 -7.85
C TYR A 147 12.14 2.97 -7.40
N LYS A 148 11.99 4.24 -7.07
CA LYS A 148 13.05 5.04 -6.45
C LYS A 148 12.45 5.77 -5.25
N ALA A 149 13.00 5.54 -4.05
CA ALA A 149 12.53 6.16 -2.82
C ALA A 149 12.58 7.69 -2.90
N SER A 150 13.63 8.23 -3.48
CA SER A 150 13.80 9.69 -3.65
C SER A 150 12.71 10.35 -4.51
N GLU A 151 12.07 9.62 -5.44
CA GLU A 151 10.95 10.16 -6.23
C GLU A 151 9.68 10.35 -5.36
N TRP A 152 9.63 9.70 -4.20
CA TRP A 152 8.53 9.74 -3.24
C TRP A 152 8.86 10.59 -1.99
N GLY A 153 10.05 11.19 -1.95
CA GLY A 153 10.49 12.00 -0.80
C GLY A 153 11.01 11.17 0.39
N LEU A 154 11.52 9.96 0.11
CA LEU A 154 12.04 9.02 1.12
C LEU A 154 13.54 8.76 0.92
#